data_c1559cdf948996fd3297962511a73467
#
_entry.id   c1559cdf948996fd3297962511a73467
#
_cell.length_a   1.000
_cell.length_b   1.000
_cell.length_c   1.000
_cell.angle_alpha   90.00
_cell.angle_beta   90.00
_cell.angle_gamma   90.00
#
_symmetry.space_group_name_H-M   'P 1'
#
loop_
_entity.id
_entity.type
_entity.pdbx_description
1 polymer ?
#
loop_
_entity_poly.entity_id
_entity_poly.type
_entity_poly.pdbx_seq_one_letter_code
_entity_poly.pdbx_strand_id
1 'polypeptide(L)'
;LSGGPSQDFFDPRSNSVTLDPDAYHTTSITAVATAVHEMGHATQHAEGYGMMKFRSALVPVVNLCSNAWIVIFMIGLFAGAAGGAFIKLAIIMFAATLLFQLVTLPVEFDASRRGLTYLKASGMNGAELAGASNVLRACALTYVAAALTSLLQLIYMVLSTRSEE
;
A
#
# COMPACT_ATOMS: atom_id res chain seq x y z
N LEU A 1 -16.52 -19.95 -0.52
CA LEU A 1 -15.68 -18.78 -0.20
C LEU A 1 -14.37 -18.93 -0.96
N SER A 2 -14.31 -18.42 -2.18
CA SER A 2 -13.08 -18.32 -2.97
C SER A 2 -12.27 -17.12 -2.45
N GLY A 3 -11.44 -17.34 -1.43
CA GLY A 3 -10.54 -16.32 -0.87
C GLY A 3 -9.29 -16.13 -1.72
N GLY A 4 -9.44 -15.70 -2.97
CA GLY A 4 -8.34 -15.11 -3.73
C GLY A 4 -8.10 -13.67 -3.28
N PRO A 5 -6.92 -13.08 -3.58
CA PRO A 5 -6.73 -11.64 -3.36
C PRO A 5 -7.79 -10.87 -4.14
N SER A 6 -8.41 -9.86 -3.51
CA SER A 6 -9.43 -9.04 -4.16
C SER A 6 -8.84 -8.42 -5.43
N GLN A 7 -9.59 -8.49 -6.53
CA GLN A 7 -9.17 -7.93 -7.82
C GLN A 7 -9.73 -6.52 -8.01
N ASP A 8 -10.08 -5.85 -6.92
CA ASP A 8 -10.56 -4.48 -6.94
C ASP A 8 -9.38 -3.53 -7.06
N PHE A 9 -9.32 -2.77 -8.14
CA PHE A 9 -8.26 -1.78 -8.35
C PHE A 9 -8.65 -0.72 -9.38
N PHE A 10 -8.07 0.47 -9.23
CA PHE A 10 -8.06 1.50 -10.26
C PHE A 10 -6.79 1.36 -11.13
N ASP A 11 -6.98 1.25 -12.44
CA ASP A 11 -5.87 1.28 -13.41
C ASP A 11 -5.74 2.68 -14.03
N PRO A 12 -4.67 3.42 -13.70
CA PRO A 12 -4.45 4.76 -14.25
C PRO A 12 -4.10 4.76 -15.74
N ARG A 13 -3.70 3.61 -16.32
CA ARG A 13 -3.33 3.52 -17.74
C ARG A 13 -4.56 3.46 -18.63
N SER A 14 -5.54 2.68 -18.23
CA SER A 14 -6.84 2.53 -18.93
C SER A 14 -7.90 3.50 -18.39
N ASN A 15 -7.61 4.22 -17.30
CA ASN A 15 -8.53 5.07 -16.55
C ASN A 15 -9.83 4.34 -16.19
N SER A 16 -9.69 3.11 -15.70
CA SER A 16 -10.80 2.23 -15.37
C SER A 16 -10.72 1.71 -13.96
N VAL A 17 -11.87 1.51 -13.33
CA VAL A 17 -12.03 0.79 -12.06
C VAL A 17 -12.44 -0.64 -12.39
N THR A 18 -11.68 -1.60 -11.93
CA THR A 18 -12.02 -3.02 -11.99
C THR A 18 -12.50 -3.46 -10.63
N LEU A 19 -13.62 -4.17 -10.58
CA LEU A 19 -14.17 -4.77 -9.37
C LEU A 19 -14.22 -6.28 -9.54
N ASP A 20 -13.95 -6.98 -8.45
CA ASP A 20 -14.16 -8.43 -8.36
C ASP A 20 -15.65 -8.74 -8.69
N PRO A 21 -15.96 -9.82 -9.45
CA PRO A 21 -17.35 -10.18 -9.75
C PRO A 21 -18.24 -10.28 -8.52
N ASP A 22 -17.73 -10.79 -7.40
CA ASP A 22 -18.48 -10.88 -6.15
C ASP A 22 -18.75 -9.48 -5.56
N ALA A 23 -17.79 -8.55 -5.66
CA ALA A 23 -17.99 -7.17 -5.26
C ALA A 23 -18.95 -6.41 -6.17
N TYR A 24 -18.91 -6.69 -7.48
CA TYR A 24 -19.77 -6.04 -8.47
C TYR A 24 -21.24 -6.45 -8.36
N HIS A 25 -21.51 -7.73 -8.04
CA HIS A 25 -22.87 -8.29 -7.99
C HIS A 25 -23.50 -8.26 -6.59
N THR A 26 -22.82 -7.78 -5.57
CA THR A 26 -23.37 -7.73 -4.21
C THR A 26 -23.60 -6.29 -3.74
N THR A 27 -24.60 -6.11 -2.89
CA THR A 27 -24.93 -4.84 -2.25
C THR A 27 -24.39 -4.77 -0.82
N SER A 28 -23.39 -5.60 -0.49
CA SER A 28 -22.81 -5.57 0.85
C SER A 28 -22.08 -4.24 1.11
N ILE A 29 -22.08 -3.80 2.38
CA ILE A 29 -21.37 -2.58 2.80
C ILE A 29 -19.89 -2.66 2.44
N THR A 30 -19.29 -3.84 2.55
CA THR A 30 -17.88 -4.06 2.19
C THR A 30 -17.65 -3.81 0.70
N ALA A 31 -18.46 -4.41 -0.18
CA ALA A 31 -18.35 -4.23 -1.63
C ALA A 31 -18.51 -2.76 -2.03
N VAL A 32 -19.53 -2.10 -1.46
CA VAL A 32 -19.75 -0.66 -1.71
C VAL A 32 -18.56 0.17 -1.23
N ALA A 33 -18.02 -0.10 -0.04
CA ALA A 33 -16.87 0.60 0.51
C ALA A 33 -15.63 0.43 -0.39
N THR A 34 -15.35 -0.79 -0.85
CA THR A 34 -14.24 -1.07 -1.77
C THR A 34 -14.42 -0.34 -3.10
N ALA A 35 -15.61 -0.43 -3.71
CA ALA A 35 -15.88 0.25 -4.98
C ALA A 35 -15.67 1.76 -4.91
N VAL A 36 -16.15 2.43 -3.85
CA VAL A 36 -15.94 3.88 -3.70
C VAL A 36 -14.51 4.25 -3.33
N HIS A 37 -13.76 3.33 -2.71
CA HIS A 37 -12.32 3.52 -2.50
C HIS A 37 -11.58 3.60 -3.83
N GLU A 38 -11.85 2.67 -4.77
CA GLU A 38 -11.26 2.70 -6.10
C GLU A 38 -11.71 3.93 -6.91
N MET A 39 -12.95 4.38 -6.74
CA MET A 39 -13.41 5.67 -7.27
C MET A 39 -12.64 6.85 -6.65
N GLY A 40 -12.25 6.76 -5.38
CA GLY A 40 -11.38 7.72 -4.73
C GLY A 40 -10.02 7.82 -5.44
N HIS A 41 -9.39 6.69 -5.81
CA HIS A 41 -8.17 6.67 -6.60
C HIS A 41 -8.36 7.25 -8.01
N ALA A 42 -9.48 6.92 -8.67
CA ALA A 42 -9.81 7.51 -9.97
C ALA A 42 -9.92 9.04 -9.88
N THR A 43 -10.55 9.56 -8.83
CA THR A 43 -10.66 11.00 -8.58
C THR A 43 -9.28 11.63 -8.31
N GLN A 44 -8.43 11.01 -7.48
CA GLN A 44 -7.05 11.46 -7.26
C GLN A 44 -6.26 11.54 -8.56
N HIS A 45 -6.43 10.56 -9.44
CA HIS A 45 -5.78 10.56 -10.74
C HIS A 45 -6.27 11.70 -11.62
N ALA A 46 -7.59 11.87 -11.74
CA ALA A 46 -8.23 12.92 -12.55
C ALA A 46 -7.84 14.35 -12.08
N GLU A 47 -7.75 14.58 -10.78
CA GLU A 47 -7.34 15.85 -10.19
C GLU A 47 -5.81 16.05 -10.17
N GLY A 48 -5.04 15.04 -10.54
CA GLY A 48 -3.58 15.09 -10.54
C GLY A 48 -2.97 15.19 -9.13
N TYR A 49 -3.54 14.49 -8.15
CA TYR A 49 -3.08 14.50 -6.76
C TYR A 49 -1.58 14.20 -6.63
N GLY A 50 -0.82 15.14 -6.06
CA GLY A 50 0.63 15.11 -6.08
C GLY A 50 1.24 13.88 -5.40
N MET A 51 0.69 13.43 -4.26
CA MET A 51 1.18 12.24 -3.56
C MET A 51 0.94 10.95 -4.37
N MET A 52 -0.16 10.85 -5.11
CA MET A 52 -0.40 9.73 -6.02
C MET A 52 0.59 9.70 -7.18
N LYS A 53 0.92 10.86 -7.76
CA LYS A 53 1.96 10.97 -8.80
C LYS A 53 3.33 10.56 -8.25
N PHE A 54 3.67 11.02 -7.06
CA PHE A 54 4.94 10.66 -6.40
C PHE A 54 5.00 9.16 -6.10
N ARG A 55 3.94 8.58 -5.52
CA ARG A 55 3.82 7.13 -5.34
C ARG A 55 4.04 6.37 -6.65
N SER A 56 3.35 6.79 -7.72
CA SER A 56 3.46 6.13 -9.03
C SER A 56 4.88 6.21 -9.63
N ALA A 57 5.58 7.32 -9.44
CA ALA A 57 6.97 7.47 -9.88
C ALA A 57 7.95 6.56 -9.11
N LEU A 58 7.63 6.21 -7.85
CA LEU A 58 8.45 5.31 -7.04
C LEU A 58 8.25 3.83 -7.37
N VAL A 59 7.13 3.44 -7.99
CA VAL A 59 6.78 2.02 -8.26
C VAL A 59 7.91 1.23 -8.93
N PRO A 60 8.55 1.68 -10.03
CA PRO A 60 9.60 0.88 -10.69
C PRO A 60 10.82 0.66 -9.78
N VAL A 61 11.21 1.68 -9.01
CA VAL A 61 12.33 1.58 -8.06
C VAL A 61 11.99 0.61 -6.94
N VAL A 62 10.80 0.73 -6.36
CA VAL A 62 10.36 -0.12 -5.25
C VAL A 62 10.17 -1.56 -5.67
N ASN A 63 9.66 -1.82 -6.87
CA ASN A 63 9.55 -3.17 -7.41
C ASN A 63 10.92 -3.86 -7.51
N LEU A 64 11.94 -3.13 -7.96
CA LEU A 64 13.31 -3.65 -7.95
C LEU A 64 13.80 -3.91 -6.52
N CYS A 65 13.66 -2.93 -5.63
CA CYS A 65 14.14 -3.01 -4.25
C CYS A 65 13.44 -4.14 -3.48
N SER A 66 12.12 -4.24 -3.56
CA SER A 66 11.33 -5.23 -2.80
C SER A 66 11.60 -6.67 -3.23
N ASN A 67 11.97 -6.89 -4.49
CA ASN A 67 12.31 -8.23 -4.98
C ASN A 67 13.78 -8.61 -4.74
N ALA A 68 14.68 -7.65 -4.73
CA ALA A 68 16.12 -7.92 -4.72
C ALA A 68 16.77 -7.82 -3.33
N TRP A 69 16.22 -7.02 -2.38
CA TRP A 69 16.89 -6.77 -1.10
C TRP A 69 17.21 -8.03 -0.32
N ILE A 70 16.30 -9.02 -0.30
CA ILE A 70 16.51 -10.26 0.46
C ILE A 70 17.64 -11.11 -0.15
N VAL A 71 17.70 -11.17 -1.48
CA VAL A 71 18.75 -11.91 -2.19
C VAL A 71 20.10 -11.26 -1.94
N ILE A 72 20.17 -9.93 -2.02
CA ILE A 72 21.40 -9.16 -1.77
C ILE A 72 21.83 -9.31 -0.30
N PHE A 73 20.89 -9.31 0.64
CA PHE A 73 21.15 -9.55 2.05
C PHE A 73 21.74 -10.95 2.27
N MET A 74 21.14 -11.98 1.67
CA MET A 74 21.64 -13.36 1.75
C MET A 74 23.04 -13.50 1.16
N ILE A 75 23.31 -12.87 0.02
CA ILE A 75 24.67 -12.81 -0.54
C ILE A 75 25.63 -12.20 0.47
N GLY A 76 25.24 -11.12 1.14
CA GLY A 76 26.05 -10.45 2.15
C GLY A 76 26.45 -11.35 3.31
N LEU A 77 25.56 -12.24 3.76
CA LEU A 77 25.86 -13.17 4.86
C LEU A 77 26.95 -14.21 4.50
N PHE A 78 27.08 -14.54 3.21
CA PHE A 78 28.03 -15.56 2.75
C PHE A 78 29.25 -15.00 2.01
N ALA A 79 29.34 -13.71 1.76
CA ALA A 79 30.39 -13.07 0.96
C ALA A 79 31.71 -12.79 1.74
N GLY A 80 31.85 -13.25 2.97
CA GLY A 80 33.06 -13.03 3.79
C GLY A 80 33.39 -11.55 3.94
N ALA A 81 34.62 -11.15 3.64
CA ALA A 81 35.09 -9.76 3.82
C ALA A 81 34.31 -8.71 2.98
N ALA A 82 33.68 -9.10 1.87
CA ALA A 82 32.84 -8.21 1.06
C ALA A 82 31.39 -8.11 1.59
N GLY A 83 31.00 -8.97 2.53
CA GLY A 83 29.63 -9.11 3.01
C GLY A 83 29.01 -7.83 3.53
N GLY A 84 29.75 -7.02 4.28
CA GLY A 84 29.26 -5.77 4.85
C GLY A 84 28.73 -4.77 3.81
N ALA A 85 29.34 -4.71 2.62
CA ALA A 85 28.87 -3.82 1.56
C ALA A 85 27.50 -4.27 1.00
N PHE A 86 27.31 -5.57 0.81
CA PHE A 86 26.03 -6.14 0.35
C PHE A 86 24.93 -5.97 1.40
N ILE A 87 25.23 -6.16 2.68
CA ILE A 87 24.28 -5.96 3.76
C ILE A 87 23.83 -4.49 3.82
N LYS A 88 24.77 -3.54 3.74
CA LYS A 88 24.45 -2.09 3.70
C LYS A 88 23.58 -1.75 2.49
N LEU A 89 23.86 -2.30 1.32
CA LEU A 89 23.03 -2.13 0.13
C LEU A 89 21.61 -2.69 0.33
N ALA A 90 21.48 -3.88 0.89
CA ALA A 90 20.19 -4.50 1.18
C ALA A 90 19.34 -3.65 2.16
N ILE A 91 19.97 -3.09 3.20
CA ILE A 91 19.32 -2.18 4.15
C ILE A 91 18.80 -0.92 3.44
N ILE A 92 19.60 -0.32 2.54
CA ILE A 92 19.17 0.85 1.76
C ILE A 92 17.99 0.49 0.86
N MET A 93 18.03 -0.65 0.18
CA MET A 93 16.93 -1.11 -0.66
C MET A 93 15.66 -1.38 0.15
N PHE A 94 15.79 -1.98 1.33
CA PHE A 94 14.66 -2.20 2.22
C PHE A 94 14.09 -0.87 2.76
N ALA A 95 14.95 0.11 3.09
CA ALA A 95 14.51 1.44 3.47
C ALA A 95 13.72 2.16 2.36
N ALA A 96 14.05 1.93 1.09
CA ALA A 96 13.26 2.44 -0.03
C ALA A 96 11.86 1.82 -0.08
N THR A 97 11.70 0.55 0.28
CA THR A 97 10.35 -0.09 0.38
C THR A 97 9.55 0.50 1.52
N LEU A 98 10.16 0.75 2.68
CA LEU A 98 9.50 1.43 3.79
C LEU A 98 9.06 2.85 3.41
N LEU A 99 9.93 3.62 2.75
CA LEU A 99 9.59 4.96 2.26
C LEU A 99 8.35 4.93 1.36
N PHE A 100 8.28 3.97 0.45
CA PHE A 100 7.11 3.80 -0.41
C PHE A 100 5.84 3.50 0.39
N GLN A 101 5.92 2.63 1.41
CA GLN A 101 4.78 2.37 2.28
C GLN A 101 4.31 3.64 2.99
N LEU A 102 5.23 4.46 3.51
CA LEU A 102 4.90 5.73 4.16
C LEU A 102 4.27 6.74 3.19
N VAL A 103 4.76 6.82 1.95
CA VAL A 103 4.19 7.67 0.89
C VAL A 103 2.81 7.17 0.45
N THR A 104 2.56 5.87 0.54
CA THR A 104 1.27 5.27 0.20
C THR A 104 0.19 5.63 1.22
N LEU A 105 0.51 5.75 2.51
CA LEU A 105 -0.48 6.05 3.56
C LEU A 105 -1.36 7.27 3.26
N PRO A 106 -0.85 8.49 2.97
CA PRO A 106 -1.68 9.63 2.66
C PRO A 106 -2.54 9.43 1.40
N VAL A 107 -2.07 8.64 0.42
CA VAL A 107 -2.84 8.32 -0.78
C VAL A 107 -4.06 7.46 -0.43
N GLU A 108 -3.87 6.42 0.37
CA GLU A 108 -4.93 5.50 0.79
C GLU A 108 -5.96 6.17 1.70
N PHE A 109 -5.50 7.00 2.65
CA PHE A 109 -6.41 7.76 3.52
C PHE A 109 -7.21 8.78 2.73
N ASP A 110 -6.62 9.47 1.77
CA ASP A 110 -7.33 10.45 0.95
C ASP A 110 -8.32 9.77 -0.01
N ALA A 111 -7.98 8.63 -0.63
CA ALA A 111 -8.90 7.85 -1.45
C ALA A 111 -10.14 7.40 -0.64
N SER A 112 -9.93 6.86 0.56
CA SER A 112 -11.00 6.46 1.48
C SER A 112 -11.89 7.64 1.88
N ARG A 113 -11.29 8.80 2.18
CA ARG A 113 -12.04 10.03 2.51
C ARG A 113 -12.91 10.50 1.35
N ARG A 114 -12.39 10.46 0.12
CA ARG A 114 -13.13 10.82 -1.10
C ARG A 114 -14.31 9.87 -1.33
N GLY A 115 -14.07 8.56 -1.18
CA GLY A 115 -15.10 7.54 -1.27
C GLY A 115 -16.23 7.75 -0.27
N LEU A 116 -15.91 8.03 1.00
CA LEU A 116 -16.92 8.36 2.03
C LEU A 116 -17.69 9.64 1.72
N THR A 117 -17.02 10.66 1.18
CA THR A 117 -17.67 11.91 0.76
C THR A 117 -18.67 11.65 -0.35
N TYR A 118 -18.31 10.78 -1.31
CA TYR A 118 -19.21 10.37 -2.39
C TYR A 118 -20.44 9.63 -1.85
N LEU A 119 -20.27 8.64 -0.96
CA LEU A 119 -21.38 7.90 -0.36
C LEU A 119 -22.35 8.83 0.37
N LYS A 120 -21.81 9.77 1.15
CA LYS A 120 -22.62 10.77 1.85
C LYS A 120 -23.40 11.66 0.88
N ALA A 121 -22.77 12.12 -0.19
CA ALA A 121 -23.42 12.94 -1.22
C ALA A 121 -24.49 12.14 -2.00
N SER A 122 -24.35 10.82 -2.11
CA SER A 122 -25.34 9.91 -2.72
C SER A 122 -26.52 9.59 -1.80
N GLY A 123 -26.59 10.16 -0.60
CA GLY A 123 -27.69 9.98 0.34
C GLY A 123 -27.51 8.84 1.34
N MET A 124 -26.39 8.11 1.29
CA MET A 124 -26.10 7.10 2.31
C MET A 124 -25.87 7.76 3.67
N ASN A 125 -26.50 7.24 4.70
CA ASN A 125 -26.44 7.82 6.04
C ASN A 125 -26.53 6.75 7.14
N GLY A 126 -26.48 7.19 8.40
CA GLY A 126 -26.68 6.34 9.56
C GLY A 126 -25.73 5.15 9.63
N ALA A 127 -26.28 3.96 9.91
CA ALA A 127 -25.52 2.75 10.14
C ALA A 127 -24.74 2.24 8.90
N GLU A 128 -25.28 2.47 7.70
CA GLU A 128 -24.62 2.02 6.45
C GLU A 128 -23.35 2.84 6.18
N LEU A 129 -23.43 4.17 6.33
CA LEU A 129 -22.26 5.04 6.18
C LEU A 129 -21.21 4.76 7.26
N ALA A 130 -21.64 4.50 8.50
CA ALA A 130 -20.74 4.11 9.58
C ALA A 130 -20.06 2.76 9.30
N GLY A 131 -20.82 1.79 8.75
CA GLY A 131 -20.29 0.51 8.31
C GLY A 131 -19.22 0.66 7.22
N ALA A 132 -19.50 1.42 6.16
CA ALA A 132 -18.54 1.71 5.10
C ALA A 132 -17.27 2.41 5.64
N SER A 133 -17.44 3.38 6.55
CA SER A 133 -16.31 4.04 7.22
C SER A 133 -15.45 3.07 8.02
N ASN A 134 -16.06 2.13 8.74
CA ASN A 134 -15.32 1.13 9.51
C ASN A 134 -14.52 0.18 8.60
N VAL A 135 -15.11 -0.26 7.47
CA VAL A 135 -14.41 -1.07 6.47
C VAL A 135 -13.18 -0.33 5.93
N LEU A 136 -13.35 0.91 5.47
CA LEU A 136 -12.27 1.72 4.92
C LEU A 136 -11.17 2.02 5.95
N ARG A 137 -11.54 2.27 7.21
CA ARG A 137 -10.56 2.41 8.30
C ARG A 137 -9.80 1.13 8.57
N ALA A 138 -10.46 -0.02 8.58
CA ALA A 138 -9.81 -1.31 8.75
C ALA A 138 -8.81 -1.57 7.61
N CYS A 139 -9.19 -1.31 6.36
CA CYS A 139 -8.29 -1.40 5.21
C CYS A 139 -7.07 -0.47 5.35
N ALA A 140 -7.29 0.79 5.71
CA ALA A 140 -6.20 1.76 5.90
C ALA A 140 -5.24 1.34 7.03
N LEU A 141 -5.75 0.73 8.11
CA LEU A 141 -4.92 0.23 9.21
C LEU A 141 -4.01 -0.93 8.78
N THR A 142 -4.35 -1.70 7.76
CA THR A 142 -3.45 -2.74 7.22
C THR A 142 -2.17 -2.12 6.63
N TYR A 143 -2.28 -0.99 5.95
CA TYR A 143 -1.11 -0.25 5.44
C TYR A 143 -0.26 0.33 6.58
N VAL A 144 -0.91 0.84 7.65
CA VAL A 144 -0.20 1.30 8.85
C VAL A 144 0.55 0.15 9.52
N ALA A 145 -0.09 -1.00 9.69
CA ALA A 145 0.53 -2.18 10.28
C ALA A 145 1.72 -2.67 9.44
N ALA A 146 1.59 -2.70 8.11
CA ALA A 146 2.67 -3.05 7.21
C ALA A 146 3.87 -2.09 7.34
N ALA A 147 3.62 -0.78 7.37
CA ALA A 147 4.67 0.23 7.54
C ALA A 147 5.37 0.12 8.91
N LEU A 148 4.63 -0.13 9.98
CA LEU A 148 5.20 -0.34 11.32
C LEU A 148 6.06 -1.61 11.37
N THR A 149 5.59 -2.71 10.78
CA THR A 149 6.36 -3.96 10.70
C THR A 149 7.66 -3.75 9.92
N SER A 150 7.60 -3.06 8.78
CA SER A 150 8.79 -2.75 7.99
C SER A 150 9.76 -1.81 8.74
N LEU A 151 9.23 -0.85 9.51
CA LEU A 151 10.06 0.03 10.34
C LEU A 151 10.81 -0.77 11.42
N LEU A 152 10.11 -1.65 12.14
CA LEU A 152 10.73 -2.50 13.15
C LEU A 152 11.77 -3.43 12.54
N GLN A 153 11.48 -4.01 11.38
CA GLN A 153 12.44 -4.84 10.63
C GLN A 153 13.69 -4.05 10.23
N LEU A 154 13.52 -2.82 9.73
CA LEU A 154 14.64 -1.96 9.36
C LEU A 154 15.50 -1.62 10.57
N ILE A 155 14.88 -1.25 11.69
CA ILE A 155 15.59 -0.97 12.94
C ILE A 155 16.40 -2.20 13.39
N TYR A 156 15.78 -3.38 13.37
CA TYR A 156 16.44 -4.63 13.72
C TYR A 156 17.65 -4.90 12.82
N MET A 157 17.52 -4.76 11.50
CA MET A 157 18.61 -4.95 10.55
C MET A 157 19.79 -4.00 10.83
N VAL A 158 19.50 -2.71 11.09
CA VAL A 158 20.54 -1.71 11.37
C VAL A 158 21.23 -1.98 12.70
N LEU A 159 20.50 -2.37 13.74
CA LEU A 159 21.12 -2.65 15.06
C LEU A 159 21.95 -3.93 15.02
N SER A 160 21.48 -4.97 14.34
CA SER A 160 22.21 -6.25 14.22
C SER A 160 23.54 -6.08 13.50
N THR A 161 23.60 -5.24 12.47
CA THR A 161 24.84 -5.00 11.74
C THR A 161 25.85 -4.13 12.48
N ARG A 162 25.39 -3.28 13.42
CA ARG A 162 26.30 -2.47 14.25
C ARG A 162 26.98 -3.25 15.37
N SER A 163 26.37 -4.34 15.82
CA SER A 163 26.96 -5.17 16.89
C SER A 163 28.06 -6.13 16.39
N GLU A 164 28.29 -6.19 15.09
CA GLU A 164 29.32 -7.02 14.45
C GLU A 164 30.56 -6.19 13.99
N GLU A 165 30.50 -4.86 14.09
CA GLU A 165 31.64 -3.94 13.87
C GLU A 165 32.37 -3.67 15.21
#